data_877ba70bbf6698f0d0aff80240711bcb
#
_entry.id   877ba70bbf6698f0d0aff80240711bcb
#
_cell.length_a   1.000
_cell.length_b   1.000
_cell.length_c   1.000
_cell.angle_alpha   90.00
_cell.angle_beta   90.00
_cell.angle_gamma   90.00
#
_symmetry.space_group_name_H-M   'P 1'
#
loop_
_entity.id
_entity.type
_entity.pdbx_description
1 polymer ?
#
loop_
_entity_poly.entity_id
_entity_poly.type
_entity_poly.pdbx_seq_one_letter_code
_entity_poly.pdbx_strand_id
1 'polypeptide(L)'
;MTARILDGTKIRDEIFAELKEEIAALAEWGLRPGLAAVLVGENPASQLYVKSKIAACEQLGLASWLHTPPTGVTTEWMLELVDDLNRDDNVDGILIQLPLPAQVDAKRVLEAVSPAKDVDGFHPVNMGMLVSNRPGLVACTPAGCMEILRRNGIALAGANAVVLGRSDIVGKPMALLLLHANATVTVCHSKSRDLPEIVRRADILVAAIGRAGFVQADWIKPAAAGKPGAAVIDVGTNKVTDASEAGRLLANFPARLERFAAKGNALVGDVHPDAVNTAGALTPVPGGVGPMTITMLMSNTVKAAKLRRAAGLSGEGRSKPARTAR
;
A
#
# COMPACT_ATOMS: atom_id res chain seq x y z
N MET A 1 29.52 2.34 5.52
CA MET A 1 28.55 2.76 6.56
C MET A 1 27.28 1.98 6.31
N THR A 2 26.65 1.47 7.35
CA THR A 2 25.38 0.75 7.22
C THR A 2 24.25 1.75 6.99
N ALA A 3 23.32 1.45 6.08
CA ALA A 3 22.16 2.30 5.79
C ALA A 3 21.32 2.56 7.04
N ARG A 4 20.75 3.75 7.17
CA ARG A 4 19.72 4.04 8.16
C ARG A 4 18.45 3.23 7.83
N ILE A 5 17.93 2.50 8.79
CA ILE A 5 16.71 1.71 8.59
C ILE A 5 15.48 2.62 8.66
N LEU A 6 14.66 2.55 7.62
CA LEU A 6 13.36 3.22 7.54
C LEU A 6 12.28 2.27 8.02
N ASP A 7 12.05 2.25 9.33
CA ASP A 7 11.17 1.28 10.01
C ASP A 7 9.69 1.64 9.81
N GLY A 8 9.02 0.90 8.92
CA GLY A 8 7.60 1.07 8.66
C GLY A 8 6.70 0.60 9.79
N THR A 9 7.16 -0.33 10.63
CA THR A 9 6.40 -0.78 11.81
C THR A 9 6.29 0.33 12.84
N LYS A 10 7.39 1.03 13.12
CA LYS A 10 7.40 2.18 14.01
C LYS A 10 6.48 3.28 13.50
N ILE A 11 6.55 3.61 12.22
CA ILE A 11 5.71 4.66 11.60
C ILE A 11 4.23 4.26 11.64
N ARG A 12 3.91 2.97 11.40
CA ARG A 12 2.56 2.43 11.58
C ARG A 12 2.04 2.73 12.99
N ASP A 13 2.83 2.46 14.02
CA ASP A 13 2.40 2.65 15.41
C ASP A 13 2.14 4.12 15.74
N GLU A 14 2.97 5.02 15.20
CA GLU A 14 2.76 6.47 15.31
C GLU A 14 1.44 6.89 14.65
N ILE A 15 1.18 6.48 13.39
CA ILE A 15 -0.05 6.81 12.67
C ILE A 15 -1.27 6.16 13.35
N PHE A 16 -1.14 4.96 13.90
CA PHE A 16 -2.22 4.32 14.64
C PHE A 16 -2.60 5.10 15.90
N ALA A 17 -1.63 5.69 16.60
CA ALA A 17 -1.91 6.57 17.74
C ALA A 17 -2.68 7.81 17.27
N GLU A 18 -2.23 8.47 16.21
CA GLU A 18 -2.93 9.64 15.61
C GLU A 18 -4.36 9.28 15.17
N LEU A 19 -4.54 8.15 14.48
CA LEU A 19 -5.85 7.69 14.03
C LEU A 19 -6.79 7.36 15.19
N LYS A 20 -6.29 6.82 16.31
CA LYS A 20 -7.12 6.56 17.50
C LYS A 20 -7.70 7.84 18.07
N GLU A 21 -6.91 8.90 18.17
CA GLU A 21 -7.38 10.22 18.63
C GLU A 21 -8.43 10.78 17.66
N GLU A 22 -8.18 10.69 16.37
CA GLU A 22 -9.10 11.16 15.33
C GLU A 22 -10.43 10.38 15.35
N ILE A 23 -10.39 9.06 15.50
CA ILE A 23 -11.58 8.21 15.57
C ILE A 23 -12.38 8.49 16.86
N ALA A 24 -11.70 8.71 17.98
CA ALA A 24 -12.35 9.09 19.24
C ALA A 24 -13.10 10.43 19.11
N ALA A 25 -12.48 11.43 18.48
CA ALA A 25 -13.13 12.69 18.19
C ALA A 25 -14.35 12.53 17.25
N LEU A 26 -14.27 11.66 16.24
CA LEU A 26 -15.42 11.36 15.37
C LEU A 26 -16.55 10.66 16.14
N ALA A 27 -16.22 9.79 17.09
CA ALA A 27 -17.22 9.07 17.91
C ALA A 27 -18.05 10.04 18.80
N GLU A 28 -17.48 11.14 19.25
CA GLU A 28 -18.22 12.21 19.99
C GLU A 28 -19.35 12.81 19.12
N TRP A 29 -19.20 12.78 17.80
CA TRP A 29 -20.21 13.21 16.83
C TRP A 29 -21.12 12.06 16.35
N GLY A 30 -21.05 10.89 17.01
CA GLY A 30 -21.80 9.70 16.64
C GLY A 30 -21.32 9.06 15.32
N LEU A 31 -20.08 9.35 14.89
CA LEU A 31 -19.50 8.82 13.67
C LEU A 31 -18.51 7.71 13.99
N ARG A 32 -18.77 6.52 13.49
CA ARG A 32 -17.84 5.38 13.54
C ARG A 32 -17.49 4.97 12.12
N PRO A 33 -16.27 5.24 11.65
CA PRO A 33 -15.87 4.85 10.29
C PRO A 33 -15.99 3.34 10.09
N GLY A 34 -16.49 2.92 8.93
CA GLY A 34 -16.79 1.53 8.63
C GLY A 34 -16.13 1.00 7.36
N LEU A 35 -15.48 -0.16 7.46
CA LEU A 35 -14.83 -0.87 6.35
C LEU A 35 -15.56 -2.17 6.02
N ALA A 36 -16.03 -2.32 4.79
CA ALA A 36 -16.48 -3.60 4.25
C ALA A 36 -15.33 -4.25 3.44
N ALA A 37 -14.91 -5.44 3.85
CA ALA A 37 -13.91 -6.24 3.15
C ALA A 37 -14.58 -7.43 2.45
N VAL A 38 -14.29 -7.62 1.17
CA VAL A 38 -14.79 -8.73 0.37
C VAL A 38 -13.63 -9.65 0.00
N LEU A 39 -13.71 -10.91 0.41
CA LEU A 39 -12.73 -11.96 0.14
C LEU A 39 -13.41 -13.13 -0.55
N VAL A 40 -13.18 -13.32 -1.85
CA VAL A 40 -13.76 -14.42 -2.61
C VAL A 40 -12.88 -15.65 -2.49
N GLY A 41 -13.48 -16.76 -2.00
CA GLY A 41 -12.80 -18.04 -1.89
C GLY A 41 -11.83 -18.14 -0.72
N GLU A 42 -10.96 -19.17 -0.78
CA GLU A 42 -10.18 -19.63 0.39
C GLU A 42 -8.65 -19.52 0.20
N ASN A 43 -8.17 -18.59 -0.61
CA ASN A 43 -6.71 -18.40 -0.79
C ASN A 43 -6.05 -18.05 0.55
N PRO A 44 -5.12 -18.88 1.09
CA PRO A 44 -4.57 -18.69 2.43
C PRO A 44 -3.81 -17.36 2.61
N ALA A 45 -3.12 -16.89 1.57
CA ALA A 45 -2.42 -15.62 1.62
C ALA A 45 -3.41 -14.45 1.73
N SER A 46 -4.47 -14.47 0.92
CA SER A 46 -5.54 -13.46 0.96
C SER A 46 -6.28 -13.45 2.29
N GLN A 47 -6.56 -14.63 2.86
CA GLN A 47 -7.17 -14.77 4.20
C GLN A 47 -6.31 -14.11 5.28
N LEU A 48 -4.97 -14.35 5.26
CA LEU A 48 -4.06 -13.77 6.24
C LEU A 48 -4.03 -12.23 6.12
N TYR A 49 -4.02 -11.69 4.89
CA TYR A 49 -4.04 -10.24 4.67
C TYR A 49 -5.35 -9.61 5.13
N VAL A 50 -6.50 -10.20 4.80
CA VAL A 50 -7.80 -9.68 5.24
C VAL A 50 -7.94 -9.77 6.76
N LYS A 51 -7.51 -10.88 7.39
CA LYS A 51 -7.50 -11.01 8.84
C LYS A 51 -6.69 -9.89 9.50
N SER A 52 -5.53 -9.55 8.95
CA SER A 52 -4.70 -8.45 9.48
C SER A 52 -5.38 -7.08 9.32
N LYS A 53 -6.13 -6.86 8.24
CA LYS A 53 -6.91 -5.63 8.01
C LYS A 53 -8.08 -5.50 8.99
N ILE A 54 -8.82 -6.58 9.24
CA ILE A 54 -9.91 -6.61 10.22
C ILE A 54 -9.37 -6.39 11.63
N ALA A 55 -8.26 -7.05 12.01
CA ALA A 55 -7.62 -6.82 13.29
C ALA A 55 -7.17 -5.37 13.49
N ALA A 56 -6.71 -4.71 12.42
CA ALA A 56 -6.38 -3.28 12.46
C ALA A 56 -7.64 -2.41 12.70
N CYS A 57 -8.79 -2.75 12.09
CA CYS A 57 -10.06 -2.07 12.37
C CYS A 57 -10.44 -2.21 13.84
N GLU A 58 -10.38 -3.42 14.40
CA GLU A 58 -10.67 -3.69 15.81
C GLU A 58 -9.75 -2.90 16.74
N GLN A 59 -8.43 -2.91 16.47
CA GLN A 59 -7.43 -2.17 17.24
C GLN A 59 -7.68 -0.66 17.27
N LEU A 60 -8.23 -0.11 16.19
CA LEU A 60 -8.50 1.33 16.04
C LEU A 60 -9.94 1.72 16.43
N GLY A 61 -10.84 0.75 16.63
CA GLY A 61 -12.24 1.01 16.96
C GLY A 61 -13.13 1.31 15.74
N LEU A 62 -12.68 1.02 14.51
CA LEU A 62 -13.51 1.09 13.32
C LEU A 62 -14.57 -0.01 13.33
N ALA A 63 -15.71 0.23 12.67
CA ALA A 63 -16.62 -0.86 12.30
C ALA A 63 -16.04 -1.64 11.13
N SER A 64 -16.23 -2.96 11.10
CA SER A 64 -15.78 -3.77 9.97
C SER A 64 -16.73 -4.93 9.69
N TRP A 65 -16.93 -5.23 8.41
CA TRP A 65 -17.72 -6.36 7.92
C TRP A 65 -16.88 -7.15 6.94
N LEU A 66 -16.87 -8.47 7.12
CA LEU A 66 -16.18 -9.39 6.23
C LEU A 66 -17.20 -10.19 5.42
N HIS A 67 -17.20 -10.03 4.11
CA HIS A 67 -17.99 -10.78 3.16
C HIS A 67 -17.09 -11.85 2.53
N THR A 68 -17.49 -13.11 2.64
CA THR A 68 -16.73 -14.27 2.12
C THR A 68 -17.56 -15.09 1.13
N PRO A 69 -17.86 -14.52 -0.05
CA PRO A 69 -18.60 -15.26 -1.06
C PRO A 69 -17.80 -16.48 -1.55
N PRO A 70 -18.49 -17.55 -1.98
CA PRO A 70 -17.84 -18.76 -2.47
C PRO A 70 -17.08 -18.50 -3.78
N THR A 71 -16.14 -19.39 -4.13
CA THR A 71 -15.31 -19.26 -5.34
C THR A 71 -16.10 -19.27 -6.65
N GLY A 72 -17.31 -19.82 -6.65
CA GLY A 72 -18.17 -19.95 -7.83
C GLY A 72 -18.99 -18.71 -8.19
N VAL A 73 -18.83 -17.59 -7.50
CA VAL A 73 -19.59 -16.35 -7.82
C VAL A 73 -19.27 -15.82 -9.19
N THR A 74 -20.24 -15.15 -9.81
CA THR A 74 -20.11 -14.49 -11.10
C THR A 74 -19.74 -13.01 -10.94
N THR A 75 -19.37 -12.37 -12.05
CA THR A 75 -19.16 -10.91 -12.08
C THR A 75 -20.44 -10.17 -11.66
N GLU A 76 -21.58 -10.59 -12.18
CA GLU A 76 -22.88 -9.96 -11.91
C GLU A 76 -23.23 -10.03 -10.42
N TRP A 77 -23.04 -11.18 -9.79
CA TRP A 77 -23.24 -11.32 -8.34
C TRP A 77 -22.34 -10.37 -7.53
N MET A 78 -21.07 -10.26 -7.94
CA MET A 78 -20.14 -9.33 -7.29
C MET A 78 -20.54 -7.86 -7.48
N LEU A 79 -21.10 -7.51 -8.65
CA LEU A 79 -21.61 -6.15 -8.91
C LEU A 79 -22.82 -5.82 -8.04
N GLU A 80 -23.73 -6.77 -7.81
CA GLU A 80 -24.88 -6.61 -6.90
C GLU A 80 -24.41 -6.37 -5.46
N LEU A 81 -23.46 -7.18 -4.97
CA LEU A 81 -22.86 -6.97 -3.63
C LEU A 81 -22.22 -5.58 -3.51
N VAL A 82 -21.43 -5.17 -4.50
CA VAL A 82 -20.78 -3.85 -4.49
C VAL A 82 -21.81 -2.72 -4.50
N ASP A 83 -22.90 -2.88 -5.24
CA ASP A 83 -23.98 -1.88 -5.29
C ASP A 83 -24.69 -1.78 -3.93
N ASP A 84 -24.95 -2.89 -3.23
CA ASP A 84 -25.48 -2.89 -1.87
C ASP A 84 -24.53 -2.18 -0.89
N LEU A 85 -23.23 -2.48 -0.95
CA LEU A 85 -22.24 -1.82 -0.12
C LEU A 85 -22.07 -0.32 -0.43
N ASN A 86 -22.23 0.06 -1.70
CA ASN A 86 -22.24 1.46 -2.11
C ASN A 86 -23.40 2.24 -1.49
N ARG A 87 -24.57 1.59 -1.35
CA ARG A 87 -25.79 2.20 -0.77
C ARG A 87 -25.82 2.18 0.76
N ASP A 88 -25.03 1.31 1.41
CA ASP A 88 -25.02 1.25 2.87
C ASP A 88 -24.30 2.47 3.46
N ASP A 89 -25.03 3.31 4.20
CA ASP A 89 -24.50 4.50 4.86
C ASP A 89 -23.53 4.20 6.00
N ASN A 90 -23.51 3.00 6.54
CA ASN A 90 -22.57 2.59 7.57
C ASN A 90 -21.20 2.21 6.97
N VAL A 91 -21.15 1.88 5.68
CA VAL A 91 -19.92 1.53 4.97
C VAL A 91 -19.29 2.78 4.38
N ASP A 92 -18.13 3.16 4.91
CA ASP A 92 -17.35 4.30 4.41
C ASP A 92 -16.23 3.87 3.47
N GLY A 93 -15.75 2.65 3.61
CA GLY A 93 -14.74 2.05 2.74
C GLY A 93 -15.12 0.66 2.26
N ILE A 94 -14.85 0.38 0.99
CA ILE A 94 -15.03 -0.94 0.38
C ILE A 94 -13.67 -1.44 -0.08
N LEU A 95 -13.31 -2.64 0.36
CA LEU A 95 -12.09 -3.33 0.00
C LEU A 95 -12.43 -4.61 -0.75
N ILE A 96 -12.05 -4.72 -2.01
CA ILE A 96 -12.12 -5.97 -2.78
C ILE A 96 -10.75 -6.63 -2.77
N GLN A 97 -10.62 -7.73 -2.01
CA GLN A 97 -9.32 -8.41 -1.89
C GLN A 97 -8.96 -9.17 -3.18
N LEU A 98 -7.90 -8.74 -3.83
CA LEU A 98 -7.34 -9.44 -5.00
C LEU A 98 -6.40 -10.59 -4.57
N PRO A 99 -6.25 -11.61 -5.44
CA PRO A 99 -6.92 -11.81 -6.73
C PRO A 99 -8.35 -12.33 -6.59
N LEU A 100 -9.21 -11.99 -7.55
CA LEU A 100 -10.54 -12.60 -7.70
C LEU A 100 -10.43 -13.90 -8.55
N PRO A 101 -11.40 -14.82 -8.46
CA PRO A 101 -11.47 -16.00 -9.33
C PRO A 101 -11.51 -15.61 -10.82
N ALA A 102 -10.97 -16.47 -11.68
CA ALA A 102 -10.75 -16.16 -13.10
C ALA A 102 -12.04 -15.84 -13.89
N GLN A 103 -13.20 -16.33 -13.45
CA GLN A 103 -14.49 -16.04 -14.07
C GLN A 103 -15.05 -14.67 -13.69
N VAL A 104 -14.49 -13.99 -12.69
CA VAL A 104 -14.91 -12.66 -12.25
C VAL A 104 -14.04 -11.59 -12.93
N ASP A 105 -14.68 -10.68 -13.63
CA ASP A 105 -14.02 -9.50 -14.19
C ASP A 105 -13.64 -8.53 -13.07
N ALA A 106 -12.41 -8.67 -12.58
CA ALA A 106 -11.89 -7.86 -11.49
C ALA A 106 -11.93 -6.36 -11.81
N LYS A 107 -11.72 -5.97 -13.07
CA LYS A 107 -11.74 -4.58 -13.47
C LYS A 107 -13.13 -3.97 -13.34
N ARG A 108 -14.16 -4.66 -13.86
CA ARG A 108 -15.56 -4.22 -13.72
C ARG A 108 -15.97 -4.11 -12.26
N VAL A 109 -15.57 -5.07 -11.42
CA VAL A 109 -15.92 -5.07 -9.98
C VAL A 109 -15.25 -3.90 -9.25
N LEU A 110 -13.96 -3.65 -9.51
CA LEU A 110 -13.24 -2.52 -8.89
C LEU A 110 -13.78 -1.16 -9.35
N GLU A 111 -14.14 -1.03 -10.63
CA GLU A 111 -14.73 0.20 -11.18
C GLU A 111 -16.19 0.41 -10.74
N ALA A 112 -16.88 -0.60 -10.22
CA ALA A 112 -18.22 -0.46 -9.65
C ALA A 112 -18.21 0.10 -8.21
N VAL A 113 -17.09 0.02 -7.50
CA VAL A 113 -16.95 0.64 -6.18
C VAL A 113 -17.09 2.15 -6.31
N SER A 114 -17.93 2.77 -5.47
CA SER A 114 -18.03 4.24 -5.45
C SER A 114 -16.65 4.88 -5.19
N PRO A 115 -16.20 5.85 -6.01
CA PRO A 115 -14.93 6.54 -5.79
C PRO A 115 -14.75 7.10 -4.39
N ALA A 116 -15.85 7.50 -3.74
CA ALA A 116 -15.86 8.00 -2.37
C ALA A 116 -15.66 6.90 -1.30
N LYS A 117 -15.83 5.62 -1.68
CA LYS A 117 -15.64 4.44 -0.82
C LYS A 117 -14.46 3.56 -1.26
N ASP A 118 -13.76 3.90 -2.33
CA ASP A 118 -12.60 3.18 -2.87
C ASP A 118 -11.36 3.45 -1.99
N VAL A 119 -11.31 2.80 -0.83
CA VAL A 119 -10.24 3.03 0.16
C VAL A 119 -8.89 2.41 -0.22
N ASP A 120 -8.85 1.52 -1.20
CA ASP A 120 -7.59 1.07 -1.81
C ASP A 120 -6.99 2.13 -2.77
N GLY A 121 -7.82 3.05 -3.29
CA GLY A 121 -7.41 4.14 -4.17
C GLY A 121 -7.11 3.70 -5.60
N PHE A 122 -7.79 2.67 -6.11
CA PHE A 122 -7.55 2.09 -7.44
C PHE A 122 -8.54 2.57 -8.50
N HIS A 123 -9.65 3.20 -8.08
CA HIS A 123 -10.69 3.64 -8.99
C HIS A 123 -10.16 4.72 -9.95
N PRO A 124 -10.49 4.66 -11.26
CA PRO A 124 -10.00 5.63 -12.25
C PRO A 124 -10.28 7.09 -11.91
N VAL A 125 -11.40 7.39 -11.24
CA VAL A 125 -11.72 8.74 -10.76
C VAL A 125 -10.70 9.21 -9.72
N ASN A 126 -10.34 8.37 -8.73
CA ASN A 126 -9.34 8.69 -7.73
C ASN A 126 -7.94 8.86 -8.34
N MET A 127 -7.60 8.03 -9.32
CA MET A 127 -6.38 8.21 -10.12
C MET A 127 -6.41 9.53 -10.90
N GLY A 128 -7.54 9.92 -11.48
CA GLY A 128 -7.71 11.22 -12.16
C GLY A 128 -7.56 12.40 -11.19
N MET A 129 -8.10 12.28 -9.96
CA MET A 129 -7.89 13.27 -8.90
C MET A 129 -6.41 13.40 -8.53
N LEU A 130 -5.70 12.25 -8.40
CA LEU A 130 -4.27 12.25 -8.14
C LEU A 130 -3.49 12.91 -9.28
N VAL A 131 -3.77 12.58 -10.54
CA VAL A 131 -3.11 13.21 -11.70
C VAL A 131 -3.29 14.74 -11.67
N SER A 132 -4.48 15.22 -11.32
CA SER A 132 -4.82 16.64 -11.27
C SER A 132 -4.42 17.34 -9.97
N ASN A 133 -3.72 16.63 -9.07
CA ASN A 133 -3.36 17.10 -7.72
C ASN A 133 -4.56 17.63 -6.92
N ARG A 134 -5.70 16.93 -7.02
CA ARG A 134 -6.94 17.25 -6.30
C ARG A 134 -7.12 16.32 -5.10
N PRO A 135 -7.81 16.78 -4.04
CA PRO A 135 -8.14 15.93 -2.89
C PRO A 135 -8.93 14.68 -3.33
N GLY A 136 -8.49 13.51 -2.90
CA GLY A 136 -9.12 12.22 -3.18
C GLY A 136 -8.52 11.11 -2.30
N LEU A 137 -9.00 9.90 -2.48
CA LEU A 137 -8.40 8.71 -1.87
C LEU A 137 -7.20 8.30 -2.75
N VAL A 138 -6.10 7.94 -2.12
CA VAL A 138 -4.83 7.63 -2.80
C VAL A 138 -4.47 6.17 -2.54
N ALA A 139 -3.88 5.50 -3.52
CA ALA A 139 -3.42 4.13 -3.39
C ALA A 139 -2.58 3.93 -2.13
N CYS A 140 -2.95 2.93 -1.30
CA CYS A 140 -2.43 2.76 0.06
C CYS A 140 -0.90 2.57 0.10
N THR A 141 -0.35 1.69 -0.75
CA THR A 141 1.09 1.41 -0.75
C THR A 141 1.93 2.65 -1.12
N PRO A 142 1.64 3.39 -2.19
CA PRO A 142 2.34 4.64 -2.49
C PRO A 142 2.19 5.70 -1.40
N ALA A 143 0.99 5.85 -0.82
CA ALA A 143 0.78 6.77 0.30
C ALA A 143 1.65 6.39 1.49
N GLY A 144 1.75 5.10 1.82
CA GLY A 144 2.63 4.60 2.87
C GLY A 144 4.11 4.84 2.59
N CYS A 145 4.55 4.70 1.34
CA CYS A 145 5.92 5.04 0.93
C CYS A 145 6.22 6.53 1.16
N MET A 146 5.26 7.41 0.84
CA MET A 146 5.42 8.85 1.08
C MET A 146 5.49 9.18 2.57
N GLU A 147 4.68 8.52 3.42
CA GLU A 147 4.75 8.68 4.87
C GLU A 147 6.11 8.22 5.43
N ILE A 148 6.65 7.09 4.95
CA ILE A 148 8.00 6.65 5.32
C ILE A 148 9.02 7.72 4.97
N LEU A 149 9.00 8.26 3.77
CA LEU A 149 9.95 9.29 3.33
C LEU A 149 9.84 10.56 4.17
N ARG A 150 8.61 11.08 4.35
CA ARG A 150 8.36 12.33 5.08
C ARG A 150 8.73 12.24 6.56
N ARG A 151 8.26 11.21 7.27
CA ARG A 151 8.53 11.02 8.71
C ARG A 151 10.00 10.74 9.02
N ASN A 152 10.74 10.28 8.05
CA ASN A 152 12.19 10.12 8.15
C ASN A 152 12.98 11.36 7.69
N GLY A 153 12.33 12.45 7.32
CA GLY A 153 13.00 13.69 6.92
C GLY A 153 13.80 13.56 5.61
N ILE A 154 13.37 12.65 4.71
CA ILE A 154 13.99 12.53 3.38
C ILE A 154 13.56 13.74 2.55
N ALA A 155 14.54 14.51 2.05
CA ALA A 155 14.27 15.64 1.18
C ALA A 155 13.69 15.17 -0.16
N LEU A 156 12.48 15.65 -0.50
CA LEU A 156 11.77 15.29 -1.72
C LEU A 156 11.94 16.35 -2.82
N ALA A 157 11.79 17.63 -2.45
CA ALA A 157 11.90 18.73 -3.40
C ALA A 157 13.32 18.80 -4.01
N GLY A 158 13.38 18.81 -5.34
CA GLY A 158 14.62 18.82 -6.10
C GLY A 158 15.36 17.48 -6.15
N ALA A 159 14.87 16.43 -5.48
CA ALA A 159 15.50 15.11 -5.51
C ALA A 159 15.26 14.42 -6.88
N ASN A 160 16.24 13.65 -7.34
CA ASN A 160 16.09 12.72 -8.45
C ASN A 160 15.45 11.42 -7.90
N ALA A 161 14.20 11.17 -8.22
CA ALA A 161 13.48 9.98 -7.82
C ALA A 161 13.37 8.99 -8.99
N VAL A 162 13.74 7.73 -8.74
CA VAL A 162 13.59 6.65 -9.70
C VAL A 162 12.57 5.65 -9.17
N VAL A 163 11.53 5.38 -9.96
CA VAL A 163 10.50 4.39 -9.66
C VAL A 163 10.66 3.21 -10.61
N LEU A 164 11.03 2.06 -10.08
CA LEU A 164 11.10 0.80 -10.82
C LEU A 164 9.76 0.08 -10.71
N GLY A 165 9.02 0.06 -11.81
CA GLY A 165 7.66 -0.46 -11.90
C GLY A 165 6.67 0.59 -12.35
N ARG A 166 5.61 0.15 -13.09
CA ARG A 166 4.58 1.03 -13.63
C ARG A 166 3.16 0.47 -13.49
N SER A 167 2.95 -0.31 -12.42
CA SER A 167 1.62 -0.82 -12.11
C SER A 167 0.66 0.31 -11.77
N ASP A 168 -0.63 0.08 -12.01
CA ASP A 168 -1.68 1.05 -11.67
C ASP A 168 -1.84 1.24 -10.16
N ILE A 169 -1.47 0.21 -9.39
CA ILE A 169 -1.66 0.19 -7.93
C ILE A 169 -0.45 0.73 -7.14
N VAL A 170 0.76 0.77 -7.73
CA VAL A 170 1.98 1.25 -7.05
C VAL A 170 2.78 2.21 -7.91
N GLY A 171 3.31 1.77 -9.05
CA GLY A 171 4.33 2.52 -9.80
C GLY A 171 3.83 3.87 -10.31
N LYS A 172 2.68 3.90 -10.97
CA LYS A 172 2.10 5.15 -11.48
C LYS A 172 1.70 6.12 -10.37
N PRO A 173 0.91 5.71 -9.35
CA PRO A 173 0.56 6.63 -8.26
C PRO A 173 1.79 7.09 -7.46
N MET A 174 2.81 6.24 -7.27
CA MET A 174 4.04 6.64 -6.60
C MET A 174 4.79 7.74 -7.36
N ALA A 175 4.89 7.60 -8.68
CA ALA A 175 5.53 8.61 -9.53
C ALA A 175 4.80 9.96 -9.45
N LEU A 176 3.47 9.96 -9.45
CA LEU A 176 2.66 11.17 -9.30
C LEU A 176 2.84 11.83 -7.92
N LEU A 177 2.84 11.04 -6.85
CA LEU A 177 3.05 11.56 -5.49
C LEU A 177 4.44 12.21 -5.33
N LEU A 178 5.47 11.61 -5.88
CA LEU A 178 6.83 12.18 -5.89
C LEU A 178 6.89 13.46 -6.73
N LEU A 179 6.23 13.47 -7.90
CA LEU A 179 6.12 14.67 -8.75
C LEU A 179 5.44 15.81 -7.99
N HIS A 180 4.31 15.55 -7.31
CA HIS A 180 3.61 16.54 -6.49
C HIS A 180 4.42 17.01 -5.28
N ALA A 181 5.39 16.21 -4.84
CA ALA A 181 6.36 16.60 -3.82
C ALA A 181 7.58 17.36 -4.39
N ASN A 182 7.51 17.80 -5.65
CA ASN A 182 8.53 18.54 -6.38
C ASN A 182 9.84 17.75 -6.63
N ALA A 183 9.77 16.42 -6.70
CA ALA A 183 10.87 15.60 -7.17
C ALA A 183 10.93 15.55 -8.71
N THR A 184 12.12 15.36 -9.27
CA THR A 184 12.29 14.98 -10.68
C THR A 184 12.14 13.46 -10.76
N VAL A 185 11.14 12.97 -11.50
CA VAL A 185 10.77 11.56 -11.47
C VAL A 185 11.11 10.85 -12.78
N THR A 186 11.83 9.74 -12.68
CA THR A 186 12.06 8.80 -13.77
C THR A 186 11.34 7.48 -13.46
N VAL A 187 10.47 7.04 -14.37
CA VAL A 187 9.77 5.75 -14.26
C VAL A 187 10.42 4.73 -15.18
N CYS A 188 10.86 3.61 -14.61
CA CYS A 188 11.48 2.51 -15.34
C CYS A 188 10.60 1.26 -15.34
N HIS A 189 10.73 0.44 -16.37
CA HIS A 189 9.96 -0.79 -16.56
C HIS A 189 10.76 -1.83 -17.35
N SER A 190 10.18 -2.98 -17.64
CA SER A 190 10.84 -4.11 -18.30
C SER A 190 11.40 -3.83 -19.70
N LYS A 191 11.08 -2.68 -20.31
CA LYS A 191 11.61 -2.23 -21.61
C LYS A 191 12.60 -1.07 -21.46
N SER A 192 12.87 -0.59 -20.24
CA SER A 192 13.88 0.44 -20.00
C SER A 192 15.28 -0.16 -20.20
N ARG A 193 16.17 0.66 -20.77
CA ARG A 193 17.58 0.30 -20.99
C ARG A 193 18.41 0.93 -19.90
N ASP A 194 19.61 0.41 -19.69
CA ASP A 194 20.65 0.98 -18.82
C ASP A 194 20.17 1.26 -17.38
N LEU A 195 19.35 0.33 -16.84
CA LEU A 195 18.78 0.47 -15.49
C LEU A 195 19.84 0.76 -14.41
N PRO A 196 21.01 0.11 -14.39
CA PRO A 196 22.05 0.42 -13.40
C PRO A 196 22.46 1.89 -13.41
N GLU A 197 22.64 2.49 -14.59
CA GLU A 197 23.04 3.89 -14.74
C GLU A 197 21.96 4.86 -14.26
N ILE A 198 20.69 4.54 -14.55
CA ILE A 198 19.55 5.34 -14.10
C ILE A 198 19.45 5.28 -12.57
N VAL A 199 19.54 4.10 -11.98
CA VAL A 199 19.42 3.88 -10.54
C VAL A 199 20.56 4.55 -9.78
N ARG A 200 21.80 4.54 -10.29
CA ARG A 200 22.94 5.20 -9.65
C ARG A 200 22.77 6.71 -9.48
N ARG A 201 21.90 7.35 -10.26
CA ARG A 201 21.64 8.80 -10.15
C ARG A 201 20.54 9.12 -9.15
N ALA A 202 19.82 8.11 -8.66
CA ALA A 202 18.68 8.31 -7.78
C ALA A 202 19.11 8.82 -6.39
N ASP A 203 18.49 9.90 -5.92
CA ASP A 203 18.47 10.28 -4.51
C ASP A 203 17.42 9.49 -3.74
N ILE A 204 16.33 9.15 -4.44
CA ILE A 204 15.23 8.30 -3.94
C ILE A 204 15.01 7.19 -4.96
N LEU A 205 15.12 5.95 -4.51
CA LEU A 205 14.80 4.76 -5.30
C LEU A 205 13.56 4.07 -4.73
N VAL A 206 12.54 3.86 -5.55
CA VAL A 206 11.38 3.03 -5.20
C VAL A 206 11.38 1.79 -6.08
N ALA A 207 11.57 0.61 -5.49
CA ALA A 207 11.56 -0.67 -6.19
C ALA A 207 10.21 -1.39 -5.99
N ALA A 208 9.45 -1.55 -7.08
CA ALA A 208 8.10 -2.13 -7.09
C ALA A 208 7.87 -2.98 -8.34
N ILE A 209 8.70 -4.00 -8.54
CA ILE A 209 8.74 -4.87 -9.73
C ILE A 209 8.35 -6.32 -9.44
N GLY A 210 8.31 -6.74 -8.18
CA GLY A 210 7.95 -8.10 -7.77
C GLY A 210 8.99 -9.15 -8.16
N ARG A 211 10.29 -8.82 -8.05
CA ARG A 211 11.40 -9.74 -8.36
C ARG A 211 12.46 -9.69 -7.26
N ALA A 212 12.62 -10.81 -6.55
CA ALA A 212 13.53 -10.92 -5.42
C ALA A 212 14.96 -10.50 -5.76
N GLY A 213 15.49 -9.51 -5.03
CA GLY A 213 16.89 -9.09 -5.13
C GLY A 213 17.32 -8.62 -6.52
N PHE A 214 16.40 -8.16 -7.36
CA PHE A 214 16.69 -7.71 -8.73
C PHE A 214 17.61 -6.49 -8.77
N VAL A 215 17.36 -5.51 -7.91
CA VAL A 215 18.20 -4.30 -7.81
C VAL A 215 19.44 -4.64 -7.02
N GLN A 216 20.61 -4.58 -7.67
CA GLN A 216 21.87 -4.92 -7.05
C GLN A 216 22.43 -3.75 -6.21
N ALA A 217 23.24 -4.06 -5.20
CA ALA A 217 23.80 -3.08 -4.29
C ALA A 217 24.71 -2.05 -5.01
N ASP A 218 25.43 -2.45 -6.05
CA ASP A 218 26.31 -1.59 -6.86
C ASP A 218 25.55 -0.64 -7.80
N TRP A 219 24.24 -0.82 -7.97
CA TRP A 219 23.38 0.14 -8.70
C TRP A 219 22.99 1.33 -7.84
N ILE A 220 23.06 1.20 -6.51
CA ILE A 220 22.54 2.18 -5.57
C ILE A 220 23.61 3.28 -5.36
N LYS A 221 23.17 4.53 -5.40
CA LYS A 221 24.02 5.69 -5.11
C LYS A 221 24.53 5.62 -3.67
N PRO A 222 25.85 5.48 -3.46
CA PRO A 222 26.42 5.44 -2.11
C PRO A 222 26.44 6.82 -1.46
N ALA A 223 26.59 6.85 -0.14
CA ALA A 223 26.92 8.06 0.57
C ALA A 223 28.35 8.53 0.18
N ALA A 224 28.52 9.81 -0.02
CA ALA A 224 29.82 10.47 -0.29
C ALA A 224 30.05 11.59 0.72
N ALA A 225 31.27 12.12 0.80
CA ALA A 225 31.61 13.19 1.73
C ALA A 225 30.62 14.37 1.62
N GLY A 226 29.89 14.65 2.68
CA GLY A 226 28.89 15.72 2.76
C GLY A 226 27.59 15.49 1.96
N LYS A 227 27.38 14.31 1.36
CA LYS A 227 26.14 13.97 0.63
C LYS A 227 25.58 12.65 1.12
N PRO A 228 24.28 12.56 1.44
CA PRO A 228 23.65 11.29 1.78
C PRO A 228 23.64 10.36 0.56
N GLY A 229 23.72 9.05 0.79
CA GLY A 229 23.42 8.04 -0.22
C GLY A 229 21.92 8.01 -0.52
N ALA A 230 21.52 7.20 -1.52
CA ALA A 230 20.12 7.05 -1.88
C ALA A 230 19.25 6.59 -0.70
N ALA A 231 18.04 7.16 -0.60
CA ALA A 231 16.97 6.59 0.20
C ALA A 231 16.22 5.53 -0.65
N VAL A 232 16.23 4.29 -0.19
CA VAL A 232 15.67 3.15 -0.91
C VAL A 232 14.39 2.69 -0.25
N ILE A 233 13.28 2.75 -0.99
CA ILE A 233 11.98 2.21 -0.62
C ILE A 233 11.77 0.91 -1.39
N ASP A 234 11.92 -0.20 -0.70
CA ASP A 234 11.69 -1.53 -1.26
C ASP A 234 10.25 -1.96 -0.98
N VAL A 235 9.42 -1.96 -2.03
CA VAL A 235 8.01 -2.37 -1.98
C VAL A 235 7.86 -3.87 -2.15
N GLY A 236 8.89 -4.53 -2.67
CA GLY A 236 8.88 -5.96 -2.95
C GLY A 236 8.62 -6.81 -1.71
N THR A 237 7.77 -7.81 -1.85
CA THR A 237 7.51 -8.86 -0.85
C THR A 237 7.51 -10.21 -1.54
N ASN A 238 8.71 -10.71 -1.88
CA ASN A 238 8.87 -11.94 -2.63
C ASN A 238 9.09 -13.10 -1.66
N LYS A 239 8.27 -14.14 -1.75
CA LYS A 239 8.46 -15.38 -1.00
C LYS A 239 9.43 -16.28 -1.76
N VAL A 240 10.66 -16.38 -1.25
CA VAL A 240 11.69 -17.28 -1.76
C VAL A 240 11.56 -18.62 -1.05
N THR A 241 11.42 -19.71 -1.80
CA THR A 241 11.32 -21.09 -1.30
C THR A 241 12.44 -21.99 -1.85
N ASP A 242 13.13 -21.55 -2.90
CA ASP A 242 14.28 -22.24 -3.46
C ASP A 242 15.54 -22.01 -2.61
N ALA A 243 16.20 -23.08 -2.20
CA ALA A 243 17.37 -23.02 -1.31
C ALA A 243 18.60 -22.39 -1.98
N SER A 244 18.78 -22.59 -3.29
CA SER A 244 19.89 -21.99 -4.04
C SER A 244 19.71 -20.48 -4.16
N GLU A 245 18.48 -20.04 -4.48
CA GLU A 245 18.15 -18.62 -4.53
C GLU A 245 18.28 -17.96 -3.17
N ALA A 246 17.78 -18.61 -2.10
CA ALA A 246 17.94 -18.11 -0.73
C ALA A 246 19.42 -18.02 -0.34
N GLY A 247 20.23 -19.05 -0.65
CA GLY A 247 21.68 -19.05 -0.43
C GLY A 247 22.39 -17.89 -1.11
N ARG A 248 22.03 -17.59 -2.37
CA ARG A 248 22.59 -16.46 -3.14
C ARG A 248 22.18 -15.09 -2.56
N LEU A 249 20.89 -14.91 -2.24
CA LEU A 249 20.35 -13.62 -1.79
C LEU A 249 20.74 -13.31 -0.33
N LEU A 250 20.91 -14.33 0.50
CA LEU A 250 21.12 -14.18 1.94
C LEU A 250 22.53 -14.59 2.39
N ALA A 251 23.48 -14.75 1.46
CA ALA A 251 24.85 -15.20 1.74
C ALA A 251 25.51 -14.43 2.89
N ASN A 252 25.30 -13.13 2.94
CA ASN A 252 25.86 -12.23 3.95
C ASN A 252 24.94 -12.03 5.18
N PHE A 253 23.86 -12.83 5.31
CA PHE A 253 22.87 -12.72 6.37
C PHE A 253 22.61 -14.07 7.06
N PRO A 254 23.58 -14.62 7.84
CA PRO A 254 23.50 -15.98 8.37
C PRO A 254 22.23 -16.22 9.21
N ALA A 255 21.82 -15.28 10.05
CA ALA A 255 20.61 -15.42 10.85
C ALA A 255 19.31 -15.50 9.98
N ARG A 256 19.32 -14.93 8.77
CA ARG A 256 18.19 -15.08 7.82
C ARG A 256 18.25 -16.44 7.11
N LEU A 257 19.43 -16.94 6.78
CA LEU A 257 19.62 -18.29 6.24
C LEU A 257 19.22 -19.38 7.24
N GLU A 258 19.56 -19.25 8.52
CA GLU A 258 19.11 -20.16 9.57
C GLU A 258 17.58 -20.19 9.69
N ARG A 259 16.94 -19.02 9.64
CA ARG A 259 15.46 -18.93 9.62
C ARG A 259 14.85 -19.56 8.37
N PHE A 260 15.50 -19.41 7.22
CA PHE A 260 15.09 -20.07 5.98
C PHE A 260 15.18 -21.58 6.14
N ALA A 261 16.30 -22.11 6.65
CA ALA A 261 16.47 -23.55 6.88
C ALA A 261 15.39 -24.12 7.82
N ALA A 262 15.01 -23.35 8.84
CA ALA A 262 13.97 -23.76 9.81
C ALA A 262 12.54 -23.68 9.23
N LYS A 263 12.23 -22.70 8.36
CA LYS A 263 10.87 -22.42 7.89
C LYS A 263 10.57 -22.84 6.45
N GLY A 264 11.60 -23.21 5.68
CA GLY A 264 11.49 -23.52 4.24
C GLY A 264 11.17 -22.31 3.35
N ASN A 265 11.20 -21.08 3.87
CA ASN A 265 10.97 -19.88 3.08
C ASN A 265 11.55 -18.63 3.75
N ALA A 266 11.80 -17.61 2.91
CA ALA A 266 12.16 -16.26 3.36
C ALA A 266 11.39 -15.20 2.56
N LEU A 267 11.10 -14.06 3.19
CA LEU A 267 10.62 -12.87 2.48
C LEU A 267 11.82 -12.00 2.11
N VAL A 268 11.92 -11.66 0.82
CA VAL A 268 12.99 -10.82 0.28
C VAL A 268 12.34 -9.72 -0.57
N GLY A 269 12.89 -8.52 -0.51
CA GLY A 269 12.44 -7.41 -1.32
C GLY A 269 12.87 -7.51 -2.79
N ASP A 270 12.55 -6.50 -3.56
CA ASP A 270 13.03 -6.33 -4.94
C ASP A 270 14.51 -5.87 -4.97
N VAL A 271 14.99 -5.34 -3.85
CA VAL A 271 16.36 -4.89 -3.67
C VAL A 271 17.19 -5.97 -3.00
N HIS A 272 18.39 -6.20 -3.51
CA HIS A 272 19.31 -7.17 -2.91
C HIS A 272 19.64 -6.78 -1.46
N PRO A 273 19.61 -7.69 -0.49
CA PRO A 273 19.84 -7.37 0.92
C PRO A 273 21.16 -6.65 1.20
N ASP A 274 22.21 -6.89 0.42
CA ASP A 274 23.50 -6.22 0.54
C ASP A 274 23.44 -4.70 0.31
N ALA A 275 22.36 -4.19 -0.24
CA ALA A 275 22.08 -2.77 -0.38
C ALA A 275 22.17 -1.99 0.95
N VAL A 276 22.00 -2.68 2.08
CA VAL A 276 22.20 -2.12 3.43
C VAL A 276 23.60 -1.56 3.65
N ASN A 277 24.60 -2.04 2.90
CA ASN A 277 25.96 -1.57 2.98
C ASN A 277 26.28 -0.38 2.06
N THR A 278 25.36 -0.04 1.12
CA THR A 278 25.58 1.00 0.10
C THR A 278 24.61 2.16 0.25
N ALA A 279 23.33 1.88 0.49
CA ALA A 279 22.30 2.90 0.61
C ALA A 279 22.54 3.87 1.77
N GLY A 280 22.07 5.11 1.65
CA GLY A 280 22.04 6.05 2.77
C GLY A 280 20.94 5.70 3.77
N ALA A 281 19.78 5.26 3.26
CA ALA A 281 18.65 4.79 4.04
C ALA A 281 17.90 3.68 3.27
N LEU A 282 17.27 2.73 3.97
CA LEU A 282 16.62 1.58 3.35
C LEU A 282 15.45 1.07 4.20
N THR A 283 14.31 0.78 3.55
CA THR A 283 13.22 0.05 4.19
C THR A 283 13.57 -1.43 4.34
N PRO A 284 13.39 -2.05 5.51
CA PRO A 284 13.62 -3.48 5.68
C PRO A 284 12.49 -4.30 5.03
N VAL A 285 12.80 -5.51 4.59
CA VAL A 285 11.81 -6.52 4.16
C VAL A 285 12.04 -7.80 4.97
N PRO A 286 11.05 -8.18 5.83
CA PRO A 286 9.79 -7.49 6.20
C PRO A 286 9.99 -6.30 7.15
N GLY A 287 8.91 -5.52 7.36
CA GLY A 287 8.85 -4.45 8.37
C GLY A 287 8.96 -3.02 7.81
N GLY A 288 9.17 -2.87 6.49
CA GLY A 288 9.17 -1.58 5.82
C GLY A 288 7.78 -1.19 5.28
N VAL A 289 7.59 -1.35 3.97
CA VAL A 289 6.36 -0.89 3.27
C VAL A 289 5.11 -1.70 3.64
N GLY A 290 5.24 -3.01 3.89
CA GLY A 290 4.09 -3.90 4.16
C GLY A 290 3.16 -3.40 5.28
N PRO A 291 3.64 -3.07 6.48
CA PRO A 291 2.82 -2.51 7.55
C PRO A 291 2.09 -1.23 7.15
N MET A 292 2.72 -0.40 6.34
CA MET A 292 2.16 0.89 5.91
C MET A 292 0.96 0.77 4.98
N THR A 293 0.88 -0.29 4.18
CA THR A 293 -0.28 -0.52 3.30
C THR A 293 -1.57 -0.66 4.12
N ILE A 294 -1.55 -1.44 5.20
CA ILE A 294 -2.70 -1.59 6.11
C ILE A 294 -2.98 -0.27 6.83
N THR A 295 -1.95 0.42 7.28
CA THR A 295 -2.07 1.72 7.95
C THR A 295 -2.77 2.75 7.07
N MET A 296 -2.38 2.84 5.81
CA MET A 296 -2.99 3.80 4.88
C MET A 296 -4.41 3.38 4.46
N LEU A 297 -4.74 2.09 4.47
CA LEU A 297 -6.12 1.63 4.30
C LEU A 297 -7.01 2.13 5.44
N MET A 298 -6.54 2.05 6.69
CA MET A 298 -7.26 2.60 7.84
C MET A 298 -7.41 4.12 7.73
N SER A 299 -6.33 4.81 7.39
CA SER A 299 -6.32 6.26 7.16
C SER A 299 -7.31 6.67 6.05
N ASN A 300 -7.32 5.96 4.92
CA ASN A 300 -8.27 6.21 3.83
C ASN A 300 -9.72 5.95 4.27
N THR A 301 -9.99 4.92 5.10
CA THR A 301 -11.34 4.64 5.62
C THR A 301 -11.84 5.79 6.50
N VAL A 302 -10.99 6.29 7.40
CA VAL A 302 -11.31 7.46 8.24
C VAL A 302 -11.52 8.71 7.38
N LYS A 303 -10.64 8.94 6.40
CA LYS A 303 -10.76 10.06 5.45
C LYS A 303 -12.04 9.97 4.63
N ALA A 304 -12.41 8.80 4.12
CA ALA A 304 -13.63 8.57 3.36
C ALA A 304 -14.87 8.89 4.22
N ALA A 305 -14.91 8.42 5.47
CA ALA A 305 -15.98 8.74 6.41
C ALA A 305 -16.15 10.25 6.59
N LYS A 306 -15.06 10.99 6.80
CA LYS A 306 -15.07 12.46 6.96
C LYS A 306 -15.57 13.18 5.70
N LEU A 307 -15.06 12.80 4.52
CA LEU A 307 -15.43 13.43 3.24
C LEU A 307 -16.91 13.20 2.91
N ARG A 308 -17.42 11.98 3.12
CA ARG A 308 -18.83 11.65 2.87
C ARG A 308 -19.77 12.42 3.80
N ARG A 309 -19.41 12.58 5.07
CA ARG A 309 -20.23 13.34 6.05
C ARG A 309 -20.18 14.84 5.77
N ALA A 310 -19.03 15.39 5.41
CA ALA A 310 -18.93 16.79 5.00
C ALA A 310 -19.80 17.08 3.76
N ALA A 311 -19.84 16.17 2.78
CA ALA A 311 -20.73 16.28 1.61
C ALA A 311 -22.21 16.15 1.99
N GLY A 312 -22.59 15.30 2.95
CA GLY A 312 -23.96 15.13 3.44
C GLY A 312 -24.45 16.32 4.26
N LEU A 313 -23.56 17.07 4.90
CA LEU A 313 -23.92 18.30 5.63
C LEU A 313 -24.14 19.50 4.70
N SER A 314 -23.62 19.43 3.45
CA SER A 314 -23.80 20.44 2.43
C SER A 314 -25.00 20.18 1.50
N GLY A 315 -25.68 19.02 1.63
CA GLY A 315 -26.87 18.65 0.86
C GLY A 315 -28.06 18.38 1.77
N GLU A 316 -29.05 19.25 1.82
CA GLU A 316 -30.36 18.96 2.43
C GLU A 316 -31.03 17.81 1.69
N GLY A 317 -31.20 16.68 2.37
CA GLY A 317 -31.97 15.55 1.81
C GLY A 317 -31.76 14.24 2.57
N ARG A 318 -32.18 14.19 3.85
CA ARG A 318 -32.28 12.91 4.57
C ARG A 318 -33.43 12.10 3.98
N SER A 319 -33.15 11.09 3.17
CA SER A 319 -34.10 10.01 2.91
C SER A 319 -34.08 9.03 4.09
N LYS A 320 -35.28 8.71 4.59
CA LYS A 320 -35.51 7.83 5.74
C LYS A 320 -34.96 6.41 5.46
N PRO A 321 -34.50 5.69 6.51
CA PRO A 321 -33.98 4.34 6.36
C PRO A 321 -35.03 3.39 5.79
N ALA A 322 -34.64 2.62 4.77
CA ALA A 322 -35.46 1.53 4.24
C ALA A 322 -35.53 0.37 5.25
N ARG A 323 -36.74 -0.18 5.38
CA ARG A 323 -37.10 -1.24 6.32
C ARG A 323 -36.24 -2.48 6.12
N THR A 324 -35.68 -2.98 7.22
CA THR A 324 -35.21 -4.36 7.36
C THR A 324 -36.26 -5.35 6.91
N ALA A 325 -35.97 -6.14 5.88
CA ALA A 325 -36.65 -7.39 5.58
C ALA A 325 -35.75 -8.56 6.03
N ARG A 326 -36.37 -9.49 6.71
CA ARG A 326 -35.81 -10.66 7.41
C ARG A 326 -35.13 -11.65 6.48
#